data_4aa5fd44e5cf95fb1a08195ed0718c7f
#
_entry.id   4aa5fd44e5cf95fb1a08195ed0718c7f
#
_cell.length_a   1.000
_cell.length_b   1.000
_cell.length_c   1.000
_cell.angle_alpha   90.00
_cell.angle_beta   90.00
_cell.angle_gamma   90.00
#
_symmetry.space_group_name_H-M   'P 1'
#
loop_
_entity.id
_entity.type
_entity.pdbx_description
1 polymer ?
#
loop_
_entity_poly.entity_id
_entity_poly.type
_entity_poly.pdbx_seq_one_letter_code
_entity_poly.pdbx_strand_id
1 'polypeptide(L)'
;LLSRRQRQMCIRDRYYYLVAPYTILFFIFTVVPVLMSLVLSFTYFNLLEFPTFVGWDNYKSLFVDDKVFMIALKNTAILAVITGPVSYIMAFVFAWLINELKPLLRSFMTLIFYAPSISGNVYLVWKLIFSSDNYGYANSMLMELNIIQEPITWLQDPDYIIWILIIVQLWMSLGVSFLSFIAGLQGVNKEYYEAGACLLYTSDA
;
A
#
# COMPACT_ATOMS: atom_id res chain seq x y z
N LEU A 1 -45.39 -15.65 16.07
CA LEU A 1 -44.34 -16.16 15.14
C LEU A 1 -44.32 -15.40 13.79
N LEU A 2 -45.46 -15.05 13.24
CA LEU A 2 -45.58 -14.26 12.00
C LEU A 2 -45.03 -12.82 12.14
N SER A 3 -45.27 -12.17 13.28
CA SER A 3 -44.81 -10.80 13.53
C SER A 3 -43.28 -10.68 13.58
N ARG A 4 -42.59 -11.70 14.07
CA ARG A 4 -41.10 -11.73 14.11
C ARG A 4 -40.50 -11.89 12.71
N ARG A 5 -41.06 -12.70 11.84
CA ARG A 5 -40.67 -12.85 10.44
C ARG A 5 -40.92 -11.58 9.63
N GLN A 6 -42.08 -10.93 9.81
CA GLN A 6 -42.39 -9.66 9.15
C GLN A 6 -41.43 -8.56 9.58
N ARG A 7 -41.10 -8.44 10.87
CA ARG A 7 -40.16 -7.44 11.38
C ARG A 7 -38.73 -7.68 10.83
N GLN A 8 -38.28 -8.91 10.72
CA GLN A 8 -36.99 -9.25 10.10
C GLN A 8 -36.97 -8.96 8.58
N MET A 9 -38.11 -9.17 7.89
CA MET A 9 -38.22 -8.82 6.46
C MET A 9 -38.12 -7.30 6.25
N CYS A 10 -38.88 -6.51 6.99
CA CYS A 10 -38.82 -5.03 6.88
C CYS A 10 -37.45 -4.44 7.23
N ILE A 11 -36.77 -5.03 8.23
CA ILE A 11 -35.40 -4.60 8.59
C ILE A 11 -34.44 -4.89 7.43
N ARG A 12 -34.53 -6.09 6.85
CA ARG A 12 -33.67 -6.50 5.72
C ARG A 12 -33.89 -5.63 4.49
N ASP A 13 -35.12 -5.31 4.15
CA ASP A 13 -35.45 -4.49 3.00
C ASP A 13 -34.92 -3.05 3.16
N ARG A 14 -35.00 -2.50 4.37
CA ARG A 14 -34.44 -1.16 4.66
C ARG A 14 -32.93 -1.10 4.47
N TYR A 15 -32.19 -2.15 4.79
CA TYR A 15 -30.73 -2.21 4.52
C TYR A 15 -30.44 -2.22 3.03
N TYR A 16 -31.20 -2.95 2.22
CA TYR A 16 -31.01 -2.93 0.77
C TYR A 16 -31.26 -1.55 0.17
N TYR A 17 -32.26 -0.82 0.61
CA TYR A 17 -32.52 0.54 0.15
C TYR A 17 -31.40 1.51 0.53
N LEU A 18 -30.80 1.37 1.71
CA LEU A 18 -29.68 2.21 2.13
C LEU A 18 -28.38 1.90 1.39
N VAL A 19 -28.15 0.63 1.05
CA VAL A 19 -26.92 0.19 0.35
C VAL A 19 -27.07 0.30 -1.17
N ALA A 20 -28.30 0.29 -1.68
CA ALA A 20 -28.59 0.30 -3.14
C ALA A 20 -27.89 1.45 -3.90
N PRO A 21 -27.92 2.73 -3.47
CA PRO A 21 -27.26 3.80 -4.20
C PRO A 21 -25.76 3.55 -4.36
N TYR A 22 -25.09 3.14 -3.29
CA TYR A 22 -23.67 2.79 -3.33
C TYR A 22 -23.41 1.60 -4.26
N THR A 23 -24.20 0.54 -4.14
CA THR A 23 -24.04 -0.69 -4.93
C THR A 23 -24.24 -0.41 -6.42
N ILE A 24 -25.23 0.41 -6.78
CA ILE A 24 -25.48 0.80 -8.17
C ILE A 24 -24.29 1.57 -8.74
N LEU A 25 -23.80 2.59 -8.01
CA LEU A 25 -22.66 3.38 -8.43
C LEU A 25 -21.39 2.51 -8.54
N PHE A 26 -21.15 1.64 -7.58
CA PHE A 26 -20.04 0.68 -7.63
C PHE A 26 -20.13 -0.25 -8.84
N PHE A 27 -21.33 -0.75 -9.13
CA PHE A 27 -21.54 -1.63 -10.28
C PHE A 27 -21.26 -0.90 -11.59
N ILE A 28 -21.82 0.32 -11.77
CA ILE A 28 -21.68 1.11 -12.99
C ILE A 28 -20.23 1.58 -13.20
N PHE A 29 -19.58 2.09 -12.16
CA PHE A 29 -18.25 2.72 -12.29
C PHE A 29 -17.07 1.79 -12.04
N THR A 30 -17.30 0.63 -11.44
CA THR A 30 -16.22 -0.33 -11.17
C THR A 30 -16.42 -1.64 -11.93
N VAL A 31 -17.58 -2.29 -11.76
CA VAL A 31 -17.80 -3.62 -12.33
C VAL A 31 -17.94 -3.57 -13.86
N VAL A 32 -18.77 -2.66 -14.38
CA VAL A 32 -18.97 -2.54 -15.82
C VAL A 32 -17.70 -2.20 -16.58
N PRO A 33 -16.87 -1.20 -16.19
CA PRO A 33 -15.60 -0.93 -16.87
C PRO A 33 -14.61 -2.10 -16.81
N VAL A 34 -14.55 -2.83 -15.68
CA VAL A 34 -13.70 -4.02 -15.57
C VAL A 34 -14.14 -5.12 -16.53
N LEU A 35 -15.45 -5.40 -16.61
CA LEU A 35 -15.97 -6.38 -17.56
C LEU A 35 -15.75 -5.94 -19.01
N MET A 36 -15.95 -4.67 -19.33
CA MET A 36 -15.66 -4.12 -20.65
C MET A 36 -14.18 -4.26 -20.99
N SER A 37 -13.28 -3.91 -20.10
CA SER A 37 -11.83 -4.10 -20.28
C SER A 37 -11.48 -5.56 -20.57
N LEU A 38 -12.10 -6.49 -19.86
CA LEU A 38 -11.88 -7.91 -20.05
C LEU A 38 -12.34 -8.39 -21.42
N VAL A 39 -13.49 -7.93 -21.90
CA VAL A 39 -13.98 -8.23 -23.26
C VAL A 39 -13.09 -7.58 -24.32
N LEU A 40 -12.74 -6.31 -24.14
CA LEU A 40 -11.90 -5.57 -25.07
C LEU A 40 -10.47 -6.12 -25.14
N SER A 41 -9.97 -6.81 -24.10
CA SER A 41 -8.64 -7.42 -24.13
C SER A 41 -8.47 -8.50 -25.21
N PHE A 42 -9.57 -9.12 -25.66
CA PHE A 42 -9.59 -10.08 -26.76
C PHE A 42 -9.85 -9.43 -28.14
N THR A 43 -9.94 -8.10 -28.20
CA THR A 43 -10.24 -7.36 -29.42
C THR A 43 -9.12 -6.38 -29.73
N TYR A 44 -8.95 -6.08 -31.01
CA TYR A 44 -8.18 -4.92 -31.42
C TYR A 44 -9.09 -3.69 -31.40
N PHE A 45 -8.80 -2.72 -30.57
CA PHE A 45 -9.60 -1.51 -30.39
C PHE A 45 -8.71 -0.26 -30.28
N ASN A 46 -8.79 0.63 -31.26
CA ASN A 46 -8.01 1.86 -31.36
C ASN A 46 -8.81 3.14 -31.10
N LEU A 47 -10.04 3.04 -30.59
CA LEU A 47 -10.98 4.14 -30.34
C LEU A 47 -11.55 4.81 -31.62
N LEU A 48 -10.98 4.55 -32.79
CA LEU A 48 -11.41 5.15 -34.07
C LEU A 48 -12.31 4.20 -34.88
N GLU A 49 -12.11 2.90 -34.68
CA GLU A 49 -12.82 1.83 -35.41
C GLU A 49 -13.54 0.91 -34.43
N PHE A 50 -14.52 0.18 -34.94
CA PHE A 50 -15.21 -0.81 -34.11
C PHE A 50 -14.26 -1.94 -33.71
N PRO A 51 -14.40 -2.47 -32.47
CA PRO A 51 -13.53 -3.51 -31.97
C PRO A 51 -13.63 -4.77 -32.86
N THR A 52 -12.50 -5.26 -33.35
CA THR A 52 -12.40 -6.51 -34.11
C THR A 52 -11.81 -7.60 -33.20
N PHE A 53 -12.41 -8.80 -33.23
CA PHE A 53 -11.98 -9.89 -32.39
C PHE A 53 -10.65 -10.48 -32.90
N VAL A 54 -9.60 -10.44 -32.07
CA VAL A 54 -8.25 -10.95 -32.37
C VAL A 54 -7.85 -12.13 -31.46
N GLY A 55 -8.73 -12.55 -30.58
CA GLY A 55 -8.46 -13.65 -29.66
C GLY A 55 -7.28 -13.37 -28.71
N TRP A 56 -6.28 -14.24 -28.73
CA TRP A 56 -5.12 -14.19 -27.80
C TRP A 56 -3.93 -13.39 -28.33
N ASP A 57 -4.02 -12.73 -29.48
CA ASP A 57 -2.87 -12.08 -30.09
C ASP A 57 -2.36 -10.90 -29.26
N ASN A 58 -3.24 -10.15 -28.61
CA ASN A 58 -2.84 -9.10 -27.67
C ASN A 58 -1.97 -9.65 -26.53
N TYR A 59 -2.35 -10.81 -25.98
CA TYR A 59 -1.60 -11.45 -24.89
C TYR A 59 -0.28 -12.02 -25.38
N LYS A 60 -0.23 -12.60 -26.58
CA LYS A 60 1.02 -13.07 -27.19
C LYS A 60 1.99 -11.90 -27.40
N SER A 61 1.51 -10.80 -27.99
CA SER A 61 2.33 -9.62 -28.18
C SER A 61 2.84 -9.07 -26.86
N LEU A 62 2.02 -9.02 -25.81
CA LEU A 62 2.39 -8.55 -24.49
C LEU A 62 3.50 -9.39 -23.83
N PHE A 63 3.40 -10.73 -23.89
CA PHE A 63 4.33 -11.63 -23.19
C PHE A 63 5.56 -12.03 -24.03
N VAL A 64 5.46 -11.99 -25.35
CA VAL A 64 6.54 -12.47 -26.24
C VAL A 64 7.29 -11.30 -26.88
N ASP A 65 6.57 -10.30 -27.38
CA ASP A 65 7.16 -9.22 -28.18
C ASP A 65 7.53 -8.01 -27.35
N ASP A 66 6.76 -7.71 -26.27
CA ASP A 66 6.97 -6.53 -25.44
C ASP A 66 7.99 -6.77 -24.33
N LYS A 67 9.25 -6.43 -24.63
CA LYS A 67 10.34 -6.49 -23.64
C LYS A 67 10.15 -5.51 -22.47
N VAL A 68 9.49 -4.38 -22.71
CA VAL A 68 9.26 -3.36 -21.67
C VAL A 68 8.27 -3.91 -20.64
N PHE A 69 7.23 -4.61 -21.08
CA PHE A 69 6.29 -5.27 -20.18
C PHE A 69 6.96 -6.30 -19.29
N MET A 70 7.85 -7.14 -19.84
CA MET A 70 8.56 -8.16 -19.07
C MET A 70 9.49 -7.56 -18.01
N ILE A 71 10.17 -6.45 -18.34
CA ILE A 71 11.00 -5.71 -17.38
C ILE A 71 10.11 -5.09 -16.29
N ALA A 72 9.01 -4.46 -16.67
CA ALA A 72 8.06 -3.87 -15.72
C ALA A 72 7.45 -4.92 -14.79
N LEU A 73 7.07 -6.08 -15.32
CA LEU A 73 6.55 -7.20 -14.53
C LEU A 73 7.57 -7.72 -13.51
N LYS A 74 8.83 -7.90 -13.94
CA LYS A 74 9.93 -8.29 -13.05
C LYS A 74 10.14 -7.27 -11.94
N ASN A 75 10.21 -5.98 -12.27
CA ASN A 75 10.41 -4.91 -11.30
C ASN A 75 9.24 -4.82 -10.32
N THR A 76 8.01 -4.94 -10.80
CA THR A 76 6.81 -4.98 -9.96
C THR A 76 6.81 -6.18 -9.02
N ALA A 77 7.22 -7.36 -9.50
CA ALA A 77 7.34 -8.54 -8.66
C ALA A 77 8.40 -8.38 -7.56
N ILE A 78 9.56 -7.81 -7.90
CA ILE A 78 10.62 -7.51 -6.92
C ILE A 78 10.10 -6.53 -5.86
N LEU A 79 9.47 -5.44 -6.28
CA LEU A 79 8.86 -4.47 -5.38
C LEU A 79 7.83 -5.14 -4.45
N ALA A 80 6.89 -5.91 -5.00
CA ALA A 80 5.83 -6.54 -4.23
C ALA A 80 6.36 -7.56 -3.20
N VAL A 81 7.32 -8.40 -3.61
CA VAL A 81 7.90 -9.44 -2.74
C VAL A 81 8.73 -8.82 -1.61
N ILE A 82 9.46 -7.75 -1.87
CA ILE A 82 10.27 -7.09 -0.85
C ILE A 82 9.37 -6.21 0.03
N THR A 83 8.57 -5.32 -0.57
CA THR A 83 7.82 -4.33 0.23
C THR A 83 6.67 -4.95 1.01
N GLY A 84 5.99 -5.96 0.49
CA GLY A 84 4.86 -6.61 1.17
C GLY A 84 5.23 -7.19 2.54
N PRO A 85 6.06 -8.23 2.61
CA PRO A 85 6.45 -8.85 3.87
C PRO A 85 7.21 -7.89 4.79
N VAL A 86 8.17 -7.12 4.24
CA VAL A 86 9.01 -6.23 5.05
C VAL A 86 8.18 -5.12 5.68
N SER A 87 7.25 -4.49 4.95
CA SER A 87 6.39 -3.45 5.52
C SER A 87 5.48 -3.98 6.63
N TYR A 88 4.95 -5.19 6.46
CA TYR A 88 4.12 -5.83 7.47
C TYR A 88 4.90 -6.09 8.76
N ILE A 89 6.09 -6.68 8.66
CA ILE A 89 6.96 -6.95 9.81
C ILE A 89 7.39 -5.63 10.46
N MET A 90 7.83 -4.65 9.69
CA MET A 90 8.23 -3.33 10.20
C MET A 90 7.07 -2.64 10.92
N ALA A 91 5.87 -2.64 10.33
CA ALA A 91 4.69 -2.03 10.94
C ALA A 91 4.35 -2.69 12.29
N PHE A 92 4.44 -4.02 12.38
CA PHE A 92 4.23 -4.74 13.62
C PHE A 92 5.29 -4.41 14.67
N VAL A 93 6.58 -4.49 14.32
CA VAL A 93 7.70 -4.21 15.24
C VAL A 93 7.64 -2.77 15.77
N PHE A 94 7.44 -1.79 14.90
CA PHE A 94 7.30 -0.40 15.33
C PHE A 94 6.04 -0.17 16.18
N ALA A 95 4.91 -0.80 15.85
CA ALA A 95 3.71 -0.72 16.68
C ALA A 95 3.93 -1.30 18.06
N TRP A 96 4.62 -2.44 18.16
CA TRP A 96 4.95 -3.07 19.43
C TRP A 96 5.88 -2.18 20.27
N LEU A 97 7.00 -1.71 19.70
CA LEU A 97 7.95 -0.82 20.39
C LEU A 97 7.28 0.47 20.88
N ILE A 98 6.45 1.08 20.04
CA ILE A 98 5.78 2.35 20.37
C ILE A 98 4.66 2.14 21.38
N ASN A 99 4.01 0.97 21.38
CA ASN A 99 2.95 0.66 22.34
C ASN A 99 3.44 0.63 23.80
N GLU A 100 4.70 0.29 24.03
CA GLU A 100 5.32 0.29 25.36
C GLU A 100 5.66 1.69 25.89
N LEU A 101 5.65 2.71 25.03
CA LEU A 101 5.97 4.08 25.42
C LEU A 101 4.85 4.72 26.25
N LYS A 102 5.23 5.74 27.03
CA LYS A 102 4.27 6.58 27.76
C LYS A 102 3.24 7.20 26.80
N PRO A 103 1.97 7.40 27.23
CA PRO A 103 0.87 7.81 26.33
C PRO A 103 1.17 9.04 25.48
N LEU A 104 1.81 10.06 26.04
CA LEU A 104 2.14 11.29 25.30
C LEU A 104 3.17 11.01 24.17
N LEU A 105 4.24 10.30 24.52
CA LEU A 105 5.30 9.97 23.56
C LEU A 105 4.78 9.01 22.48
N ARG A 106 3.96 8.04 22.89
CA ARG A 106 3.26 7.14 21.95
C ARG A 106 2.41 7.91 20.93
N SER A 107 1.58 8.85 21.40
CA SER A 107 0.75 9.68 20.50
C SER A 107 1.59 10.50 19.53
N PHE A 108 2.68 11.08 19.99
CA PHE A 108 3.60 11.85 19.15
C PHE A 108 4.30 10.97 18.10
N MET A 109 4.82 9.80 18.50
CA MET A 109 5.42 8.86 17.56
C MET A 109 4.40 8.33 16.55
N THR A 110 3.19 8.00 17.00
CA THR A 110 2.11 7.58 16.11
C THR A 110 1.80 8.64 15.05
N LEU A 111 1.77 9.92 15.43
CA LEU A 111 1.57 11.03 14.49
C LEU A 111 2.69 11.08 13.44
N ILE A 112 3.95 10.98 13.85
CA ILE A 112 5.11 11.01 12.92
C ILE A 112 5.04 9.87 11.90
N PHE A 113 4.76 8.64 12.36
CA PHE A 113 4.68 7.48 11.47
C PHE A 113 3.44 7.47 10.58
N TYR A 114 2.35 8.10 11.02
CA TYR A 114 1.11 8.21 10.24
C TYR A 114 1.10 9.40 9.28
N ALA A 115 1.84 10.47 9.58
CA ALA A 115 1.87 11.69 8.76
C ALA A 115 2.12 11.45 7.25
N PRO A 116 3.04 10.54 6.84
CA PRO A 116 3.26 10.26 5.42
C PRO A 116 2.02 9.76 4.68
N SER A 117 1.18 8.96 5.33
CA SER A 117 -0.01 8.37 4.70
C SER A 117 -1.15 9.36 4.47
N ILE A 118 -1.14 10.49 5.19
CA ILE A 118 -2.15 11.56 5.04
C ILE A 118 -1.74 12.57 3.96
N SER A 119 -0.43 12.77 3.78
CA SER A 119 0.08 13.78 2.86
C SER A 119 0.09 13.28 1.43
N GLY A 120 -0.76 13.86 0.57
CA GLY A 120 -0.80 13.52 -0.86
C GLY A 120 0.48 13.86 -1.65
N ASN A 121 1.33 14.73 -1.09
CA ASN A 121 2.51 15.26 -1.78
C ASN A 121 3.84 14.71 -1.25
N VAL A 122 3.82 13.63 -0.50
CA VAL A 122 5.04 13.03 0.09
C VAL A 122 6.08 12.66 -0.96
N TYR A 123 5.65 12.21 -2.13
CA TYR A 123 6.57 11.89 -3.23
C TYR A 123 7.39 13.09 -3.71
N LEU A 124 6.86 14.32 -3.59
CA LEU A 124 7.62 15.54 -3.93
C LEU A 124 8.79 15.77 -2.97
N VAL A 125 8.60 15.47 -1.69
CA VAL A 125 9.68 15.57 -0.68
C VAL A 125 10.81 14.59 -1.04
N TRP A 126 10.47 13.35 -1.36
CA TRP A 126 11.45 12.35 -1.76
C TRP A 126 12.15 12.72 -3.07
N LYS A 127 11.42 13.31 -4.04
CA LYS A 127 11.99 13.82 -5.28
C LYS A 127 13.03 14.94 -5.02
N LEU A 128 12.78 15.79 -4.02
CA LEU A 128 13.74 16.83 -3.62
C LEU A 128 14.96 16.23 -2.90
N ILE A 129 14.75 15.22 -2.04
CA ILE A 129 15.84 14.55 -1.33
C ILE A 129 16.78 13.85 -2.33
N PHE A 130 16.22 13.08 -3.27
CA PHE A 130 16.95 12.31 -4.27
C PHE A 130 17.04 13.01 -5.62
N SER A 131 17.04 14.35 -5.64
CA SER A 131 17.29 15.09 -6.88
C SER A 131 18.66 14.77 -7.43
N SER A 132 18.73 14.62 -8.76
CA SER A 132 19.98 14.32 -9.48
C SER A 132 20.95 15.49 -9.57
N ASP A 133 20.57 16.64 -9.04
CA ASP A 133 21.36 17.87 -9.07
C ASP A 133 22.33 17.94 -7.89
N ASN A 134 23.34 18.82 -7.99
CA ASN A 134 24.26 19.15 -6.90
C ASN A 134 23.53 19.70 -5.66
N TYR A 135 22.34 20.25 -5.85
CA TYR A 135 21.49 20.82 -4.80
C TYR A 135 20.53 19.79 -4.17
N GLY A 136 20.48 18.55 -4.70
CA GLY A 136 19.72 17.46 -4.06
C GLY A 136 20.27 17.20 -2.65
N TYR A 137 19.39 17.11 -1.66
CA TYR A 137 19.82 16.93 -0.26
C TYR A 137 20.73 15.71 -0.06
N ALA A 138 20.44 14.60 -0.71
CA ALA A 138 21.27 13.39 -0.63
C ALA A 138 22.64 13.61 -1.25
N ASN A 139 22.71 14.23 -2.44
CA ASN A 139 23.96 14.50 -3.12
C ASN A 139 24.80 15.54 -2.38
N SER A 140 24.20 16.65 -1.95
CA SER A 140 24.91 17.70 -1.23
C SER A 140 25.52 17.18 0.08
N MET A 141 24.78 16.36 0.83
CA MET A 141 25.26 15.75 2.07
C MET A 141 26.42 14.76 1.81
N LEU A 142 26.33 13.93 0.77
CA LEU A 142 27.37 12.97 0.43
C LEU A 142 28.63 13.66 -0.13
N MET A 143 28.47 14.76 -0.85
CA MET A 143 29.59 15.58 -1.35
C MET A 143 30.28 16.34 -0.21
N GLU A 144 29.51 16.89 0.74
CA GLU A 144 30.06 17.55 1.93
C GLU A 144 30.88 16.59 2.82
N LEU A 145 30.43 15.32 2.91
CA LEU A 145 31.14 14.25 3.60
C LEU A 145 32.34 13.68 2.79
N ASN A 146 32.58 14.19 1.59
CA ASN A 146 33.61 13.70 0.65
C ASN A 146 33.50 12.20 0.30
N ILE A 147 32.27 11.65 0.36
CA ILE A 147 31.99 10.28 -0.04
C ILE A 147 31.88 10.14 -1.55
N ILE A 148 31.31 11.16 -2.21
CA ILE A 148 31.17 11.22 -3.65
C ILE A 148 31.81 12.54 -4.16
N GLN A 149 32.33 12.49 -5.38
CA GLN A 149 32.92 13.67 -6.04
C GLN A 149 31.96 14.28 -7.07
N GLU A 150 31.08 13.48 -7.63
CA GLU A 150 30.07 13.87 -8.63
C GLU A 150 28.67 13.49 -8.14
N PRO A 151 27.62 14.24 -8.51
CA PRO A 151 26.26 13.95 -8.11
C PRO A 151 25.76 12.65 -8.75
N ILE A 152 25.13 11.81 -7.96
CA ILE A 152 24.52 10.57 -8.41
C ILE A 152 23.14 10.87 -8.97
N THR A 153 22.81 10.26 -10.11
CA THR A 153 21.48 10.37 -10.76
C THR A 153 20.47 9.38 -10.19
N TRP A 154 20.13 9.52 -8.92
CA TRP A 154 19.35 8.57 -8.12
C TRP A 154 18.07 8.06 -8.77
N LEU A 155 17.30 8.94 -9.40
CA LEU A 155 15.97 8.62 -9.96
C LEU A 155 16.02 8.29 -11.46
N GLN A 156 17.18 8.39 -12.10
CA GLN A 156 17.35 8.13 -13.53
C GLN A 156 18.14 6.86 -13.79
N ASP A 157 18.94 6.43 -12.81
CA ASP A 157 19.77 5.25 -12.91
C ASP A 157 18.95 3.99 -12.49
N PRO A 158 18.86 2.98 -13.37
CA PRO A 158 18.14 1.73 -13.09
C PRO A 158 18.64 0.99 -11.85
N ASP A 159 19.91 1.13 -11.48
CA ASP A 159 20.51 0.42 -10.36
C ASP A 159 20.08 1.01 -9.02
N TYR A 160 19.80 2.30 -8.95
CA TYR A 160 19.43 2.98 -7.71
C TYR A 160 17.91 3.17 -7.55
N ILE A 161 17.18 3.42 -8.65
CA ILE A 161 15.76 3.80 -8.60
C ILE A 161 14.89 2.77 -7.88
N ILE A 162 15.13 1.48 -8.09
CA ILE A 162 14.34 0.40 -7.45
C ILE A 162 14.51 0.43 -5.93
N TRP A 163 15.73 0.61 -5.44
CA TRP A 163 15.99 0.66 -4.00
C TRP A 163 15.40 1.90 -3.33
N ILE A 164 15.46 3.05 -4.00
CA ILE A 164 14.81 4.27 -3.53
C ILE A 164 13.30 4.09 -3.46
N LEU A 165 12.69 3.51 -4.50
CA LEU A 165 11.26 3.22 -4.50
C LEU A 165 10.87 2.26 -3.37
N ILE A 166 11.69 1.24 -3.08
CA ILE A 166 11.47 0.32 -1.95
C ILE A 166 11.49 1.10 -0.64
N ILE A 167 12.49 1.94 -0.40
CA ILE A 167 12.62 2.73 0.84
C ILE A 167 11.41 3.65 1.03
N VAL A 168 11.04 4.39 -0.03
CA VAL A 168 9.89 5.30 0.01
C VAL A 168 8.59 4.54 0.25
N GLN A 169 8.39 3.42 -0.43
CA GLN A 169 7.21 2.60 -0.30
C GLN A 169 7.10 1.96 1.09
N LEU A 170 8.19 1.47 1.65
CA LEU A 170 8.24 0.93 3.01
C LEU A 170 7.83 2.00 4.03
N TRP A 171 8.38 3.21 3.91
CA TRP A 171 8.03 4.30 4.80
C TRP A 171 6.55 4.72 4.69
N MET A 172 6.02 4.80 3.47
CA MET A 172 4.62 5.15 3.26
C MET A 172 3.65 4.05 3.73
N SER A 173 4.03 2.79 3.58
CA SER A 173 3.17 1.67 3.97
C SER A 173 3.04 1.49 5.48
N LEU A 174 3.96 2.06 6.27
CA LEU A 174 3.90 2.02 7.72
C LEU A 174 2.60 2.64 8.27
N GLY A 175 2.06 3.70 7.64
CA GLY A 175 0.98 4.51 8.21
C GLY A 175 -0.28 3.74 8.59
N VAL A 176 -0.96 3.12 7.64
CA VAL A 176 -2.27 2.46 7.88
C VAL A 176 -2.12 1.15 8.63
N SER A 177 -1.18 0.31 8.20
CA SER A 177 -0.90 -0.99 8.84
C SER A 177 -0.46 -0.83 10.28
N PHE A 178 0.41 0.14 10.54
CA PHE A 178 0.89 0.49 11.87
C PHE A 178 -0.23 0.89 12.84
N LEU A 179 -1.19 1.73 12.40
CA LEU A 179 -2.35 2.10 13.21
C LEU A 179 -3.23 0.90 13.56
N SER A 180 -3.42 -0.01 12.61
CA SER A 180 -4.18 -1.24 12.84
C SER A 180 -3.53 -2.12 13.89
N PHE A 181 -2.21 -2.25 13.87
CA PHE A 181 -1.47 -3.00 14.90
C PHE A 181 -1.51 -2.31 16.26
N ILE A 182 -1.34 -0.99 16.35
CA ILE A 182 -1.49 -0.26 17.61
C ILE A 182 -2.89 -0.43 18.19
N ALA A 183 -3.93 -0.29 17.37
CA ALA A 183 -5.31 -0.49 17.81
C ALA A 183 -5.54 -1.92 18.30
N GLY A 184 -5.00 -2.92 17.60
CA GLY A 184 -5.05 -4.32 18.02
C GLY A 184 -4.36 -4.56 19.36
N LEU A 185 -3.13 -4.06 19.52
CA LEU A 185 -2.37 -4.21 20.77
C LEU A 185 -3.03 -3.51 21.97
N GLN A 186 -3.64 -2.35 21.75
CA GLN A 186 -4.39 -1.63 22.80
C GLN A 186 -5.74 -2.26 23.13
N GLY A 187 -6.30 -3.05 22.22
CA GLY A 187 -7.54 -3.79 22.43
C GLY A 187 -7.38 -5.04 23.30
N VAL A 188 -6.15 -5.49 23.54
CA VAL A 188 -5.87 -6.65 24.41
C VAL A 188 -6.15 -6.28 25.87
N ASN A 189 -7.01 -7.05 26.54
CA ASN A 189 -7.34 -6.83 27.95
C ASN A 189 -6.09 -7.08 28.81
N LYS A 190 -5.82 -6.17 29.76
CA LYS A 190 -4.69 -6.27 30.70
C LYS A 190 -4.73 -7.55 31.55
N GLU A 191 -5.92 -8.08 31.82
CA GLU A 191 -6.11 -9.33 32.54
C GLU A 191 -5.38 -10.52 31.89
N TYR A 192 -5.22 -10.54 30.57
CA TYR A 192 -4.45 -11.59 29.89
C TYR A 192 -2.97 -11.52 30.22
N TYR A 193 -2.41 -10.32 30.33
CA TYR A 193 -1.01 -10.12 30.71
C TYR A 193 -0.79 -10.49 32.19
N GLU A 194 -1.73 -10.14 33.06
CA GLU A 194 -1.69 -10.49 34.49
C GLU A 194 -1.80 -12.00 34.69
N ALA A 195 -2.70 -12.66 33.97
CA ALA A 195 -2.85 -14.12 34.00
C ALA A 195 -1.58 -14.82 33.48
N GLY A 196 -0.98 -14.32 32.40
CA GLY A 196 0.29 -14.79 31.88
C GLY A 196 1.42 -14.68 32.92
N ALA A 197 1.53 -13.53 33.57
CA ALA A 197 2.52 -13.30 34.63
C ALA A 197 2.29 -14.22 35.84
N CYS A 198 1.03 -14.45 36.23
CA CYS A 198 0.67 -15.34 37.34
C CYS A 198 1.04 -16.81 37.07
N LEU A 199 0.87 -17.25 35.82
CA LEU A 199 1.17 -18.61 35.38
C LEU A 199 2.63 -18.88 35.07
N LEU A 200 3.52 -17.91 35.34
CA LEU A 200 4.97 -17.98 34.99
C LEU A 200 5.23 -18.26 33.50
N TYR A 201 4.25 -18.06 32.64
CA TYR A 201 4.45 -18.02 31.19
C TYR A 201 5.00 -16.65 30.78
N THR A 202 5.95 -16.15 31.56
CA THR A 202 6.54 -14.87 31.27
C THR A 202 7.82 -15.04 30.51
N SER A 203 7.93 -14.21 29.55
CA SER A 203 9.11 -13.46 29.09
C SER A 203 10.47 -14.14 29.00
N ASP A 204 10.65 -15.37 29.42
CA ASP A 204 11.89 -16.12 29.27
C ASP A 204 11.90 -17.04 28.06
N ALA A 205 10.93 -16.85 27.13
CA ALA A 205 10.85 -17.57 25.87
C ALA A 205 11.24 -16.67 24.69
#